data_0d8c90a1faf6c7e0d5831a83f058d70d
#
_entry.id   0d8c90a1faf6c7e0d5831a83f058d70d
#
_cell.length_a   1.000
_cell.length_b   1.000
_cell.length_c   1.000
_cell.angle_alpha   90.00
_cell.angle_beta   90.00
_cell.angle_gamma   90.00
#
_symmetry.space_group_name_H-M   'P 1'
#
loop_
_entity.id
_entity.type
_entity.pdbx_description
1 polymer ?
#
loop_
_entity_poly.entity_id
_entity_poly.type
_entity_poly.pdbx_seq_one_letter_code
_entity_poly.pdbx_strand_id
1 'polypeptide(L)'
;PQRVPGFYVSKANPATGDRRISGSMASLAGLEAALESGNAYKEEQAVARINLLHAVICGWGGIPLIYMGDEVAMLNDHDFARDPAHADDNRWVHRPVMDWAAVAALGDNPTSAAARVNAWLRHVLSVRRNVPQLHASREAEFLETGDPCVLAIKRDHPVGPMVQVHTSAPTELTNP
;
A
#
# COMPACT_ATOMS: atom_id res chain seq x y z
N PRO A 1 5.60 23.53 0.25
CA PRO A 1 5.54 22.21 0.91
C PRO A 1 6.95 21.75 1.27
N GLN A 2 7.10 21.15 2.46
CA GLN A 2 8.38 20.61 2.91
C GLN A 2 8.48 19.17 2.40
N ARG A 3 9.52 18.87 1.62
CA ARG A 3 9.84 17.49 1.22
C ARG A 3 10.41 16.73 2.42
N VAL A 4 9.81 15.60 2.71
CA VAL A 4 10.37 14.58 3.61
C VAL A 4 10.51 13.31 2.76
N PRO A 5 11.52 12.46 2.94
CA PRO A 5 11.64 11.23 2.15
C PRO A 5 10.32 10.44 2.13
N GLY A 6 9.79 10.20 0.92
CA GLY A 6 8.54 9.46 0.72
C GLY A 6 7.23 10.26 0.78
N PHE A 7 7.23 11.53 1.21
CA PHE A 7 5.99 12.33 1.26
C PHE A 7 6.21 13.84 1.30
N TYR A 8 5.13 14.56 1.03
CA TYR A 8 5.06 16.02 1.18
C TYR A 8 4.12 16.40 2.30
N VAL A 9 4.51 17.39 3.09
CA VAL A 9 3.68 17.94 4.15
C VAL A 9 3.20 19.33 3.74
N SER A 10 1.88 19.56 3.75
CA SER A 10 1.31 20.88 3.50
C SER A 10 1.63 21.87 4.61
N LYS A 11 1.47 23.17 4.34
CA LYS A 11 1.44 24.19 5.42
C LYS A 11 0.32 23.82 6.39
N ALA A 12 0.54 24.12 7.68
CA ALA A 12 -0.50 23.93 8.68
C ALA A 12 -1.74 24.79 8.35
N ASN A 13 -2.92 24.20 8.55
CA ASN A 13 -4.16 24.97 8.51
C ASN A 13 -4.14 26.00 9.66
N PRO A 14 -4.28 27.32 9.39
CA PRO A 14 -4.21 28.34 10.42
C PRO A 14 -5.25 28.20 11.53
N ALA A 15 -6.41 27.60 11.21
CA ALA A 15 -7.51 27.47 12.16
C ALA A 15 -7.41 26.22 13.05
N THR A 16 -6.89 25.10 12.51
CA THR A 16 -6.88 23.79 13.21
C THR A 16 -5.48 23.30 13.55
N GLY A 17 -4.44 23.87 12.94
CA GLY A 17 -3.07 23.38 13.06
C GLY A 17 -2.79 22.10 12.24
N ASP A 18 -3.80 21.53 11.61
CA ASP A 18 -3.69 20.28 10.86
C ASP A 18 -2.80 20.43 9.65
N ARG A 19 -2.10 19.35 9.32
CA ARG A 19 -1.25 19.24 8.14
C ARG A 19 -1.64 18.03 7.32
N ARG A 20 -1.77 18.23 6.02
CA ARG A 20 -2.01 17.11 5.09
C ARG A 20 -0.68 16.52 4.64
N ILE A 21 -0.61 15.20 4.68
CA ILE A 21 0.47 14.41 4.10
C ILE A 21 -0.01 13.91 2.74
N SER A 22 0.84 14.01 1.72
CA SER A 22 0.59 13.52 0.36
C SER A 22 1.77 12.68 -0.12
N GLY A 23 1.48 11.55 -0.70
CA GLY A 23 2.45 10.61 -1.27
C GLY A 23 1.73 9.41 -1.87
N SER A 24 2.39 8.71 -2.81
CA SER A 24 1.91 7.41 -3.28
C SER A 24 1.99 6.38 -2.16
N MET A 25 1.17 5.34 -2.20
CA MET A 25 1.23 4.28 -1.19
C MET A 25 2.64 3.68 -1.08
N ALA A 26 3.30 3.44 -2.20
CA ALA A 26 4.65 2.88 -2.23
C ALA A 26 5.67 3.79 -1.54
N SER A 27 5.64 5.10 -1.81
CA SER A 27 6.54 6.06 -1.18
C SER A 27 6.25 6.21 0.32
N LEU A 28 4.98 6.27 0.72
CA LEU A 28 4.57 6.32 2.12
C LEU A 28 4.94 5.06 2.90
N ALA A 29 4.90 3.88 2.25
CA ALA A 29 5.35 2.63 2.83
C ALA A 29 6.88 2.53 2.96
N GLY A 30 7.63 3.50 2.43
CA GLY A 30 9.08 3.61 2.53
C GLY A 30 9.85 3.01 1.37
N LEU A 31 9.18 2.58 0.28
CA LEU A 31 9.86 1.98 -0.87
C LEU A 31 10.80 2.98 -1.56
N GLU A 32 10.35 4.22 -1.76
CA GLU A 32 11.18 5.26 -2.38
C GLU A 32 12.50 5.47 -1.62
N ALA A 33 12.41 5.67 -0.30
CA ALA A 33 13.60 5.85 0.54
C ALA A 33 14.49 4.60 0.59
N ALA A 34 13.91 3.40 0.49
CA ALA A 34 14.65 2.16 0.43
C ALA A 34 15.46 2.04 -0.87
N LEU A 35 14.83 2.35 -2.01
CA LEU A 35 15.48 2.35 -3.32
C LEU A 35 16.58 3.41 -3.41
N GLU A 36 16.32 4.63 -2.94
CA GLU A 36 17.33 5.71 -2.89
C GLU A 36 18.55 5.32 -2.06
N SER A 37 18.37 4.56 -0.97
CA SER A 37 19.47 4.11 -0.12
C SER A 37 20.19 2.87 -0.63
N GLY A 38 19.66 2.18 -1.64
CA GLY A 38 20.16 0.90 -2.13
C GLY A 38 20.14 -0.23 -1.08
N ASN A 39 19.32 -0.10 -0.03
CA ASN A 39 19.28 -1.06 1.06
C ASN A 39 18.20 -2.13 0.79
N ALA A 40 18.64 -3.33 0.40
CA ALA A 40 17.78 -4.45 0.04
C ALA A 40 16.85 -4.89 1.19
N TYR A 41 17.30 -4.83 2.45
CA TYR A 41 16.48 -5.16 3.59
C TYR A 41 15.31 -4.15 3.77
N LYS A 42 15.60 -2.85 3.62
CA LYS A 42 14.56 -1.81 3.67
C LYS A 42 13.57 -1.93 2.51
N GLU A 43 14.06 -2.31 1.34
CA GLU A 43 13.18 -2.58 0.18
C GLU A 43 12.25 -3.73 0.45
N GLU A 44 12.76 -4.86 0.99
CA GLU A 44 11.95 -6.01 1.38
C GLU A 44 10.86 -5.62 2.38
N GLN A 45 11.23 -4.86 3.41
CA GLN A 45 10.30 -4.37 4.42
C GLN A 45 9.23 -3.41 3.83
N ALA A 46 9.61 -2.59 2.85
CA ALA A 46 8.67 -1.69 2.19
C ALA A 46 7.66 -2.47 1.34
N VAL A 47 8.12 -3.45 0.56
CA VAL A 47 7.25 -4.34 -0.23
C VAL A 47 6.31 -5.12 0.70
N ALA A 48 6.82 -5.64 1.82
CA ALA A 48 5.97 -6.33 2.80
C ALA A 48 4.88 -5.43 3.38
N ARG A 49 5.20 -4.16 3.69
CA ARG A 49 4.18 -3.18 4.15
C ARG A 49 3.14 -2.85 3.08
N ILE A 50 3.56 -2.67 1.82
CA ILE A 50 2.63 -2.44 0.70
C ILE A 50 1.68 -3.63 0.58
N ASN A 51 2.20 -4.84 0.61
CA ASN A 51 1.41 -6.06 0.52
C ASN A 51 0.45 -6.21 1.71
N LEU A 52 0.89 -5.89 2.93
CA LEU A 52 0.05 -5.89 4.13
C LEU A 52 -1.12 -4.91 4.02
N LEU A 53 -0.86 -3.68 3.57
CA LEU A 53 -1.90 -2.66 3.39
C LEU A 53 -2.95 -3.12 2.37
N HIS A 54 -2.52 -3.67 1.24
CA HIS A 54 -3.45 -4.24 0.26
C HIS A 54 -4.16 -5.51 0.77
N ALA A 55 -3.50 -6.32 1.58
CA ALA A 55 -4.15 -7.47 2.23
C ALA A 55 -5.33 -7.02 3.10
N VAL A 56 -5.12 -5.97 3.89
CA VAL A 56 -6.19 -5.37 4.71
C VAL A 56 -7.31 -4.83 3.82
N ILE A 57 -6.99 -4.05 2.77
CA ILE A 57 -8.00 -3.52 1.82
C ILE A 57 -8.80 -4.65 1.18
N CYS A 58 -8.11 -5.67 0.66
CA CYS A 58 -8.76 -6.81 0.00
C CYS A 58 -9.54 -7.70 0.98
N GLY A 59 -9.11 -7.77 2.23
CA GLY A 59 -9.73 -8.57 3.28
C GLY A 59 -10.88 -7.86 4.02
N TRP A 60 -10.98 -6.54 3.91
CA TRP A 60 -12.00 -5.76 4.63
C TRP A 60 -13.44 -6.12 4.26
N GLY A 61 -13.68 -6.70 3.10
CA GLY A 61 -15.00 -6.93 2.53
C GLY A 61 -15.47 -5.73 1.68
N GLY A 62 -16.67 -5.81 1.14
CA GLY A 62 -17.15 -4.80 0.20
C GLY A 62 -16.39 -4.82 -1.13
N ILE A 63 -16.23 -3.67 -1.74
CA ILE A 63 -15.55 -3.51 -3.03
C ILE A 63 -14.16 -2.90 -2.76
N PRO A 64 -13.06 -3.66 -2.95
CA PRO A 64 -11.71 -3.11 -2.78
C PRO A 64 -11.44 -2.08 -3.87
N LEU A 65 -10.95 -0.92 -3.48
CA LEU A 65 -10.48 0.11 -4.40
C LEU A 65 -8.94 0.05 -4.45
N ILE A 66 -8.41 -0.19 -5.62
CA ILE A 66 -6.97 -0.07 -5.90
C ILE A 66 -6.78 1.24 -6.65
N TYR A 67 -5.99 2.15 -6.09
CA TYR A 67 -5.69 3.41 -6.75
C TYR A 67 -4.70 3.17 -7.90
N MET A 68 -4.88 3.91 -9.00
CA MET A 68 -4.03 3.78 -10.18
C MET A 68 -2.56 4.01 -9.82
N GLY A 69 -1.72 3.03 -10.15
CA GLY A 69 -0.29 3.02 -9.86
C GLY A 69 0.10 2.19 -8.62
N ASP A 70 -0.82 1.95 -7.68
CA ASP A 70 -0.53 1.09 -6.53
C ASP A 70 -0.22 -0.34 -6.97
N GLU A 71 -0.87 -0.81 -8.05
CA GLU A 71 -0.68 -2.15 -8.62
C GLU A 71 0.72 -2.41 -9.17
N VAL A 72 1.51 -1.36 -9.36
CA VAL A 72 2.90 -1.42 -9.84
C VAL A 72 3.85 -0.67 -8.91
N ALA A 73 3.41 -0.38 -7.69
CA ALA A 73 4.17 0.32 -6.67
C ALA A 73 4.78 1.65 -7.17
N MET A 74 3.98 2.47 -7.91
CA MET A 74 4.43 3.75 -8.42
C MET A 74 4.90 4.67 -7.29
N LEU A 75 6.05 5.30 -7.50
CA LEU A 75 6.62 6.26 -6.58
C LEU A 75 6.04 7.66 -6.77
N ASN A 76 6.41 8.58 -5.91
CA ASN A 76 6.03 9.97 -6.02
C ASN A 76 6.57 10.62 -7.31
N ASP A 77 5.74 11.48 -7.90
CA ASP A 77 6.19 12.45 -8.92
C ASP A 77 6.71 13.70 -8.21
N HIS A 78 8.02 13.84 -8.12
CA HIS A 78 8.66 15.03 -7.53
C HIS A 78 8.72 16.22 -8.50
N ASP A 79 8.47 15.97 -9.77
CA ASP A 79 8.52 17.01 -10.82
C ASP A 79 7.20 17.77 -10.97
N PHE A 80 6.13 17.35 -10.28
CA PHE A 80 4.83 18.02 -10.33
C PHE A 80 4.92 19.53 -10.05
N ALA A 81 5.84 19.96 -9.19
CA ALA A 81 6.02 21.35 -8.81
C ALA A 81 6.68 22.21 -9.89
N ARG A 82 7.20 21.60 -10.98
CA ARG A 82 7.74 22.30 -12.14
C ARG A 82 6.63 22.75 -13.10
N ASP A 83 5.47 22.12 -13.04
CA ASP A 83 4.30 22.54 -13.82
C ASP A 83 3.53 23.63 -13.05
N PRO A 84 3.45 24.86 -13.57
CA PRO A 84 2.71 25.94 -12.92
C PRO A 84 1.24 25.63 -12.63
N ALA A 85 0.62 24.73 -13.39
CA ALA A 85 -0.76 24.30 -13.17
C ALA A 85 -0.91 23.39 -11.94
N HIS A 86 0.17 22.76 -11.50
CA HIS A 86 0.17 21.76 -10.43
C HIS A 86 0.95 22.19 -9.18
N ALA A 87 1.85 23.17 -9.30
CA ALA A 87 2.84 23.55 -8.29
C ALA A 87 2.25 23.89 -6.92
N ASP A 88 1.05 24.46 -6.90
CA ASP A 88 0.38 24.90 -5.65
C ASP A 88 -0.43 23.78 -4.97
N ASP A 89 -0.57 22.61 -5.59
CA ASP A 89 -1.33 21.49 -5.05
C ASP A 89 -0.49 20.24 -4.90
N ASN A 90 -0.05 19.96 -3.66
CA ASN A 90 0.77 18.79 -3.34
C ASN A 90 0.09 17.43 -3.56
N ARG A 91 -1.19 17.38 -3.92
CA ARG A 91 -1.85 16.12 -4.32
C ARG A 91 -1.27 15.55 -5.62
N TRP A 92 -0.69 16.39 -6.46
CA TRP A 92 -0.08 15.95 -7.70
C TRP A 92 1.13 15.04 -7.49
N VAL A 93 1.78 15.10 -6.33
CA VAL A 93 2.89 14.20 -5.99
C VAL A 93 2.52 12.71 -6.10
N HIS A 94 1.27 12.34 -5.78
CA HIS A 94 0.82 10.96 -5.86
C HIS A 94 -0.07 10.66 -7.08
N ARG A 95 0.07 11.47 -8.13
CA ARG A 95 -0.65 11.33 -9.40
C ARG A 95 0.31 11.33 -10.59
N PRO A 96 1.40 10.53 -10.55
CA PRO A 96 2.31 10.44 -11.66
C PRO A 96 1.59 9.90 -12.91
N VAL A 97 2.08 10.27 -14.07
CA VAL A 97 1.62 9.69 -15.33
C VAL A 97 2.07 8.23 -15.37
N MET A 98 1.16 7.32 -15.75
CA MET A 98 1.48 5.90 -15.83
C MET A 98 2.51 5.64 -16.92
N ASP A 99 3.61 5.01 -16.54
CA ASP A 99 4.61 4.49 -17.49
C ASP A 99 4.18 3.10 -18.00
N TRP A 100 3.41 3.11 -19.10
CA TRP A 100 2.92 1.87 -19.70
C TRP A 100 4.02 0.98 -20.26
N ALA A 101 5.17 1.53 -20.63
CA ALA A 101 6.32 0.74 -21.08
C ALA A 101 6.92 -0.04 -19.91
N ALA A 102 7.11 0.61 -18.76
CA ALA A 102 7.57 -0.06 -17.54
C ALA A 102 6.56 -1.13 -17.06
N VAL A 103 5.25 -0.85 -17.17
CA VAL A 103 4.20 -1.85 -16.85
C VAL A 103 4.30 -3.07 -17.77
N ALA A 104 4.49 -2.87 -19.05
CA ALA A 104 4.65 -3.99 -20.01
C ALA A 104 5.93 -4.80 -19.75
N ALA A 105 6.98 -4.17 -19.26
CA ALA A 105 8.27 -4.78 -18.97
C ALA A 105 8.38 -5.45 -17.59
N LEU A 106 7.31 -5.49 -16.77
CA LEU A 106 7.36 -6.13 -15.44
C LEU A 106 7.84 -7.58 -15.47
N GLY A 107 7.53 -8.30 -16.56
CA GLY A 107 7.97 -9.67 -16.75
C GLY A 107 9.48 -9.83 -16.99
N ASP A 108 10.15 -8.79 -17.46
CA ASP A 108 11.58 -8.80 -17.78
C ASP A 108 12.45 -8.72 -16.51
N ASN A 109 11.89 -8.16 -15.43
CA ASN A 109 12.53 -8.10 -14.13
C ASN A 109 11.57 -8.52 -13.00
N PRO A 110 11.29 -9.82 -12.86
CA PRO A 110 10.31 -10.34 -11.90
C PRO A 110 10.71 -10.13 -10.42
N THR A 111 11.97 -9.80 -10.15
CA THR A 111 12.49 -9.53 -8.80
C THR A 111 12.37 -8.07 -8.39
N SER A 112 12.02 -7.17 -9.29
CA SER A 112 11.79 -5.77 -8.95
C SER A 112 10.64 -5.60 -7.95
N ALA A 113 10.70 -4.56 -7.12
CA ALA A 113 9.64 -4.25 -6.18
C ALA A 113 8.27 -4.12 -6.87
N ALA A 114 8.22 -3.45 -8.03
CA ALA A 114 7.01 -3.27 -8.82
C ALA A 114 6.42 -4.61 -9.29
N ALA A 115 7.26 -5.50 -9.86
CA ALA A 115 6.82 -6.82 -10.32
C ALA A 115 6.33 -7.70 -9.16
N ARG A 116 7.01 -7.67 -8.03
CA ARG A 116 6.64 -8.42 -6.81
C ARG A 116 5.31 -7.96 -6.23
N VAL A 117 5.10 -6.65 -6.12
CA VAL A 117 3.82 -6.07 -5.67
C VAL A 117 2.70 -6.44 -6.65
N ASN A 118 2.93 -6.29 -7.95
CA ASN A 118 1.95 -6.64 -8.98
C ASN A 118 1.55 -8.12 -8.93
N ALA A 119 2.53 -9.02 -8.89
CA ALA A 119 2.28 -10.46 -8.83
C ALA A 119 1.49 -10.84 -7.58
N TRP A 120 1.88 -10.28 -6.42
CA TRP A 120 1.21 -10.53 -5.16
C TRP A 120 -0.24 -10.01 -5.17
N LEU A 121 -0.47 -8.77 -5.62
CA LEU A 121 -1.80 -8.18 -5.67
C LEU A 121 -2.73 -8.95 -6.62
N ARG A 122 -2.25 -9.35 -7.79
CA ARG A 122 -3.01 -10.20 -8.71
C ARG A 122 -3.38 -11.54 -8.07
N HIS A 123 -2.47 -12.13 -7.32
CA HIS A 123 -2.73 -13.38 -6.58
C HIS A 123 -3.85 -13.16 -5.54
N VAL A 124 -3.73 -12.15 -4.69
CA VAL A 124 -4.73 -11.85 -3.64
C VAL A 124 -6.12 -11.58 -4.24
N LEU A 125 -6.20 -10.80 -5.32
CA LEU A 125 -7.46 -10.53 -6.01
C LEU A 125 -8.06 -11.81 -6.61
N SER A 126 -7.21 -12.70 -7.15
CA SER A 126 -7.65 -14.02 -7.65
C SER A 126 -8.20 -14.90 -6.53
N VAL A 127 -7.52 -14.95 -5.38
CA VAL A 127 -8.00 -15.68 -4.20
C VAL A 127 -9.32 -15.09 -3.72
N ARG A 128 -9.39 -13.76 -3.56
CA ARG A 128 -10.59 -13.05 -3.09
C ARG A 128 -11.84 -13.40 -3.91
N ARG A 129 -11.72 -13.52 -5.23
CA ARG A 129 -12.86 -13.87 -6.11
C ARG A 129 -13.57 -15.17 -5.71
N ASN A 130 -12.85 -16.07 -5.05
CA ASN A 130 -13.32 -17.40 -4.69
C ASN A 130 -13.66 -17.54 -3.20
N VAL A 131 -13.64 -16.43 -2.45
CA VAL A 131 -13.91 -16.40 -1.00
C VAL A 131 -15.25 -15.71 -0.73
N PRO A 132 -16.35 -16.47 -0.63
CA PRO A 132 -17.70 -15.90 -0.47
C PRO A 132 -17.90 -15.14 0.83
N GLN A 133 -17.07 -15.38 1.85
CA GLN A 133 -17.07 -14.65 3.12
C GLN A 133 -16.70 -13.17 2.93
N LEU A 134 -16.02 -12.81 1.83
CA LEU A 134 -15.64 -11.42 1.52
C LEU A 134 -16.70 -10.64 0.73
N HIS A 135 -17.86 -11.24 0.50
CA HIS A 135 -18.97 -10.57 -0.16
C HIS A 135 -19.44 -9.36 0.66
N ALA A 136 -19.81 -8.27 -0.04
CA ALA A 136 -20.19 -6.98 0.56
C ALA A 136 -21.32 -7.05 1.58
N SER A 137 -22.20 -8.05 1.48
CA SER A 137 -23.32 -8.27 2.40
C SER A 137 -22.91 -8.95 3.73
N ARG A 138 -21.64 -9.33 3.89
CA ARG A 138 -21.16 -10.01 5.09
C ARG A 138 -20.51 -9.02 6.04
N GLU A 139 -20.97 -9.04 7.29
CA GLU A 139 -20.40 -8.22 8.34
C GLU A 139 -19.03 -8.75 8.78
N ALA A 140 -18.19 -7.84 9.25
CA ALA A 140 -16.88 -8.13 9.83
C ALA A 140 -16.98 -8.01 11.34
N GLU A 141 -16.47 -9.02 12.04
CA GLU A 141 -16.27 -9.01 13.48
C GLU A 141 -14.78 -8.88 13.77
N PHE A 142 -14.38 -7.86 14.56
CA PHE A 142 -13.01 -7.72 15.02
C PHE A 142 -12.79 -8.58 16.24
N LEU A 143 -11.77 -9.44 16.18
CA LEU A 143 -11.42 -10.30 17.28
C LEU A 143 -10.33 -9.66 18.15
N GLU A 144 -10.53 -9.68 19.46
CA GLU A 144 -9.51 -9.26 20.41
C GLU A 144 -8.36 -10.27 20.42
N THR A 145 -7.16 -9.81 20.07
CA THR A 145 -5.97 -10.67 19.97
C THR A 145 -5.05 -10.53 21.18
N GLY A 146 -5.18 -9.44 21.93
CA GLY A 146 -4.26 -9.10 23.02
C GLY A 146 -2.89 -8.60 22.55
N ASP A 147 -2.62 -8.59 21.24
CA ASP A 147 -1.39 -8.09 20.63
C ASP A 147 -1.70 -6.90 19.71
N PRO A 148 -1.17 -5.69 19.99
CA PRO A 148 -1.43 -4.49 19.19
C PRO A 148 -0.87 -4.59 17.75
N CYS A 149 0.03 -5.52 17.48
CA CYS A 149 0.57 -5.75 16.14
C CYS A 149 -0.26 -6.73 15.30
N VAL A 150 -1.32 -7.30 15.87
CA VAL A 150 -2.16 -8.32 15.20
C VAL A 150 -3.58 -7.81 15.02
N LEU A 151 -4.03 -7.73 13.77
CA LEU A 151 -5.41 -7.49 13.40
C LEU A 151 -6.06 -8.82 12.98
N ALA A 152 -7.10 -9.25 13.70
CA ALA A 152 -7.88 -10.43 13.34
C ALA A 152 -9.33 -10.06 13.03
N ILE A 153 -9.83 -10.54 11.90
CA ILE A 153 -11.18 -10.24 11.39
C ILE A 153 -11.87 -11.56 11.08
N LYS A 154 -13.03 -11.78 11.71
CA LYS A 154 -13.89 -12.94 11.45
C LYS A 154 -15.06 -12.52 10.55
N ARG A 155 -15.48 -13.42 9.66
CA ARG A 155 -16.69 -13.30 8.85
C ARG A 155 -17.42 -14.63 8.83
N ASP A 156 -18.72 -14.58 9.12
CA ASP A 156 -19.58 -15.77 9.05
C ASP A 156 -20.24 -15.87 7.67
N HIS A 157 -20.33 -17.10 7.17
CA HIS A 157 -20.97 -17.43 5.92
C HIS A 157 -21.58 -18.85 5.99
N PRO A 158 -22.68 -19.16 5.26
CA PRO A 158 -23.27 -20.50 5.26
C PRO A 158 -22.34 -21.64 4.88
N VAL A 159 -21.31 -21.37 4.08
CA VAL A 159 -20.27 -22.39 3.73
C VAL A 159 -19.19 -22.54 4.80
N GLY A 160 -19.26 -21.79 5.89
CA GLY A 160 -18.32 -21.81 7.01
C GLY A 160 -17.69 -20.44 7.28
N PRO A 161 -17.24 -20.21 8.52
CA PRO A 161 -16.58 -18.97 8.89
C PRO A 161 -15.20 -18.86 8.28
N MET A 162 -14.71 -17.61 8.16
CA MET A 162 -13.35 -17.28 7.80
C MET A 162 -12.75 -16.36 8.86
N VAL A 163 -11.49 -16.59 9.21
CA VAL A 163 -10.71 -15.67 10.02
C VAL A 163 -9.49 -15.22 9.20
N GLN A 164 -9.32 -13.93 9.10
CA GLN A 164 -8.13 -13.30 8.53
C GLN A 164 -7.26 -12.77 9.66
N VAL A 165 -5.96 -13.00 9.56
CA VAL A 165 -4.98 -12.48 10.51
C VAL A 165 -3.94 -11.69 9.75
N HIS A 166 -3.74 -10.44 10.14
CA HIS A 166 -2.73 -9.55 9.61
C HIS A 166 -1.79 -9.16 10.75
N THR A 167 -0.49 -9.29 10.53
CA THR A 167 0.51 -8.92 11.51
C THR A 167 1.46 -7.86 10.96
N SER A 168 1.71 -6.83 11.77
CA SER A 168 2.72 -5.79 11.50
C SER A 168 3.96 -5.96 12.39
N ALA A 169 4.06 -7.04 13.15
CA ALA A 169 5.23 -7.32 13.96
C ALA A 169 6.50 -7.35 13.07
N PRO A 170 7.58 -6.68 13.48
CA PRO A 170 8.86 -6.87 12.81
C PRO A 170 9.21 -8.35 12.94
N THR A 171 9.49 -8.99 11.82
CA THR A 171 10.08 -10.32 11.85
C THR A 171 11.51 -10.11 12.37
N GLU A 172 11.73 -10.29 13.66
CA GLU A 172 13.07 -10.47 14.16
C GLU A 172 13.61 -11.73 13.50
N LEU A 173 14.43 -11.53 12.47
CA LEU A 173 15.30 -12.59 11.99
C LEU A 173 16.30 -12.79 13.14
N THR A 174 15.96 -13.65 14.06
CA THR A 174 16.96 -14.25 14.94
C THR A 174 17.89 -15.02 14.02
N ASN A 175 19.00 -14.39 13.67
CA ASN A 175 20.13 -15.08 13.05
C ASN A 175 20.55 -16.20 14.02
N PRO A 176 20.62 -17.46 13.57
CA PRO A 176 21.10 -18.56 14.39
C PRO A 176 22.58 -18.39 14.70
#